data_f0fc58e76cc25b80e48b71640e12dba9
#
_entry.id   f0fc58e76cc25b80e48b71640e12dba9
#
_cell.length_a   1.000
_cell.length_b   1.000
_cell.length_c   1.000
_cell.angle_alpha   90.00
_cell.angle_beta   90.00
_cell.angle_gamma   90.00
#
_symmetry.space_group_name_H-M   'P 1'
#
loop_
_entity.id
_entity.type
_entity.pdbx_description
1 polymer ?
#
loop_
_entity_poly.entity_id
_entity_poly.type
_entity_poly.pdbx_seq_one_letter_code
_entity_poly.pdbx_strand_id
1 'polypeptide(L)'
;QLREVDHSREKAQAPRLLWVLFGALVLIPSVIIVGRLITPALRPLPYALIAFFFIDQLRLLAAALPFLPRLLFLGEMLGAILLSLWLVRSPKRRQLWISAEPDARPWTTFVGYMALSISFTAFLANVLGYVTLANLLGNGLLKSSYLALILYAFVVVLDELMQMTLISRPLAALG
;
A
#
# COMPACT_ATOMS: atom_id res chain seq x y z
N GLN A 1 -32.29 20.83 -19.47
CA GLN A 1 -32.11 19.49 -18.89
C GLN A 1 -30.68 18.92 -19.12
N LEU A 2 -30.10 19.01 -20.33
CA LEU A 2 -28.76 18.53 -20.62
C LEU A 2 -27.63 19.30 -19.89
N ARG A 3 -27.78 20.62 -19.72
CA ARG A 3 -26.82 21.46 -18.96
C ARG A 3 -26.81 21.18 -17.45
N GLU A 4 -27.96 20.83 -16.89
CA GLU A 4 -28.10 20.54 -15.46
C GLU A 4 -27.48 19.21 -15.09
N VAL A 5 -27.54 18.23 -16.00
CA VAL A 5 -26.87 16.90 -15.82
C VAL A 5 -25.34 17.03 -15.86
N ASP A 6 -24.81 17.93 -16.69
CA ASP A 6 -23.38 18.16 -16.83
C ASP A 6 -22.79 18.83 -15.57
N HIS A 7 -23.45 19.86 -15.04
CA HIS A 7 -23.07 20.52 -13.78
C HIS A 7 -23.14 19.60 -12.55
N SER A 8 -24.07 18.62 -12.56
CA SER A 8 -24.17 17.64 -11.49
C SER A 8 -23.03 16.62 -11.52
N ARG A 9 -22.55 16.27 -12.72
CA ARG A 9 -21.37 15.39 -12.90
C ARG A 9 -20.07 16.06 -12.51
N GLU A 10 -19.86 17.33 -12.87
CA GLU A 10 -18.68 18.10 -12.47
C GLU A 10 -18.59 18.26 -10.94
N LYS A 11 -19.71 18.58 -10.27
CA LYS A 11 -19.75 18.70 -8.81
C LYS A 11 -19.47 17.38 -8.08
N ALA A 12 -19.78 16.22 -8.70
CA ALA A 12 -19.48 14.91 -8.13
C ALA A 12 -18.03 14.44 -8.40
N GLN A 13 -17.36 14.98 -9.41
CA GLN A 13 -15.96 14.63 -9.73
C GLN A 13 -14.94 15.42 -8.91
N ALA A 14 -15.22 16.67 -8.59
CA ALA A 14 -14.35 17.52 -7.80
C ALA A 14 -13.97 16.91 -6.43
N PRO A 15 -14.89 16.38 -5.61
CA PRO A 15 -14.52 15.74 -4.36
C PRO A 15 -13.69 14.47 -4.55
N ARG A 16 -13.87 13.72 -5.65
CA ARG A 16 -13.08 12.50 -5.91
C ARG A 16 -11.62 12.82 -6.23
N LEU A 17 -11.36 13.83 -7.04
CA LEU A 17 -10.00 14.27 -7.36
C LEU A 17 -9.28 14.78 -6.11
N LEU A 18 -9.96 15.48 -5.21
CA LEU A 18 -9.40 15.91 -3.94
C LEU A 18 -8.99 14.71 -3.06
N TRP A 19 -9.79 13.66 -2.99
CA TRP A 19 -9.44 12.44 -2.25
C TRP A 19 -8.23 11.73 -2.83
N VAL A 20 -8.12 11.66 -4.17
CA VAL A 20 -6.95 11.07 -4.85
C VAL A 20 -5.69 11.88 -4.56
N LEU A 21 -5.78 13.22 -4.68
CA LEU A 21 -4.66 14.12 -4.37
C LEU A 21 -4.24 14.02 -2.91
N PHE A 22 -5.20 13.96 -1.99
CA PHE A 22 -4.91 13.82 -0.56
C PHE A 22 -4.26 12.47 -0.25
N GLY A 23 -4.77 11.38 -0.84
CA GLY A 23 -4.18 10.05 -0.73
C GLY A 23 -2.75 10.00 -1.27
N ALA A 24 -2.49 10.58 -2.44
CA ALA A 24 -1.16 10.68 -3.02
C ALA A 24 -0.22 11.56 -2.17
N LEU A 25 -0.73 12.71 -1.66
CA LEU A 25 0.03 13.63 -0.82
C LEU A 25 0.50 12.97 0.49
N VAL A 26 -0.27 12.05 1.05
CA VAL A 26 0.10 11.31 2.28
C VAL A 26 0.95 10.09 1.94
N LEU A 27 0.59 9.34 0.90
CA LEU A 27 1.26 8.09 0.55
C LEU A 27 2.69 8.32 0.04
N ILE A 28 2.91 9.31 -0.83
CA ILE A 28 4.23 9.57 -1.43
C ILE A 28 5.28 9.91 -0.37
N PRO A 29 5.08 10.89 0.54
CA PRO A 29 6.03 11.16 1.61
C PRO A 29 6.24 9.95 2.54
N SER A 30 5.16 9.23 2.88
CA SER A 30 5.25 8.01 3.70
C SER A 30 6.17 6.97 3.07
N VAL A 31 6.04 6.74 1.76
CA VAL A 31 6.93 5.82 1.02
C VAL A 31 8.37 6.30 0.99
N ILE A 32 8.61 7.60 0.82
CA ILE A 32 9.98 8.16 0.82
C ILE A 32 10.64 7.97 2.19
N ILE A 33 9.93 8.28 3.28
CA ILE A 33 10.40 8.12 4.65
C ILE A 33 10.70 6.64 4.92
N VAL A 34 9.72 5.77 4.69
CA VAL A 34 9.86 4.33 4.90
C VAL A 34 10.95 3.73 4.01
N GLY A 35 11.05 4.16 2.75
CA GLY A 35 12.07 3.70 1.81
C GLY A 35 13.50 4.08 2.19
N ARG A 36 13.69 5.14 2.99
CA ARG A 36 15.02 5.52 3.53
C ARG A 36 15.41 4.70 4.76
N LEU A 37 14.41 4.33 5.58
CA LEU A 37 14.60 3.64 6.86
C LEU A 37 14.61 2.13 6.73
N ILE A 38 13.87 1.60 5.76
CA ILE A 38 13.82 0.16 5.48
C ILE A 38 15.15 -0.30 4.86
N THR A 39 15.56 -1.50 5.28
CA THR A 39 16.70 -2.23 4.68
C THR A 39 16.63 -2.23 3.16
N PRO A 40 17.77 -2.06 2.45
CA PRO A 40 17.81 -2.01 0.98
C PRO A 40 17.09 -3.18 0.29
N ALA A 41 17.03 -4.34 0.97
CA ALA A 41 16.35 -5.53 0.48
C ALA A 41 14.82 -5.38 0.35
N LEU A 42 14.19 -4.48 1.11
CA LEU A 42 12.73 -4.28 1.15
C LEU A 42 12.27 -3.00 0.45
N ARG A 43 13.19 -2.18 -0.01
CA ARG A 43 12.87 -0.95 -0.74
C ARG A 43 11.86 -1.13 -1.90
N PRO A 44 11.84 -2.25 -2.64
CA PRO A 44 10.83 -2.42 -3.69
C PRO A 44 9.38 -2.48 -3.19
N LEU A 45 9.14 -2.88 -1.93
CA LEU A 45 7.79 -3.02 -1.35
C LEU A 45 7.01 -1.69 -1.33
N PRO A 46 7.51 -0.61 -0.71
CA PRO A 46 6.81 0.67 -0.71
C PRO A 46 6.64 1.25 -2.11
N TYR A 47 7.59 1.04 -3.03
CA TYR A 47 7.44 1.50 -4.42
C TYR A 47 6.38 0.70 -5.19
N ALA A 48 6.26 -0.60 -4.94
CA ALA A 48 5.20 -1.42 -5.52
C ALA A 48 3.81 -0.96 -5.03
N LEU A 49 3.69 -0.55 -3.75
CA LEU A 49 2.43 0.00 -3.22
C LEU A 49 2.05 1.33 -3.89
N ILE A 50 3.03 2.20 -4.21
CA ILE A 50 2.74 3.40 -5.03
C ILE A 50 2.21 2.98 -6.42
N ALA A 51 2.87 2.03 -7.08
CA ALA A 51 2.43 1.56 -8.39
C ALA A 51 1.01 1.00 -8.34
N PHE A 52 0.67 0.19 -7.33
CA PHE A 52 -0.69 -0.33 -7.13
C PHE A 52 -1.69 0.80 -6.87
N PHE A 53 -1.34 1.80 -6.07
CA PHE A 53 -2.19 2.97 -5.86
C PHE A 53 -2.52 3.67 -7.17
N PHE A 54 -1.53 3.92 -8.04
CA PHE A 54 -1.77 4.54 -9.34
C PHE A 54 -2.60 3.65 -10.27
N ILE A 55 -2.38 2.33 -10.26
CA ILE A 55 -3.19 1.39 -11.04
C ILE A 55 -4.65 1.40 -10.56
N ASP A 56 -4.88 1.43 -9.25
CA ASP A 56 -6.23 1.53 -8.68
C ASP A 56 -6.92 2.85 -9.09
N GLN A 57 -6.19 3.99 -9.09
CA GLN A 57 -6.71 5.26 -9.59
C GLN A 57 -7.01 5.20 -11.10
N LEU A 58 -6.13 4.58 -11.89
CA LEU A 58 -6.34 4.40 -13.32
C LEU A 58 -7.57 3.52 -13.59
N ARG A 59 -7.80 2.49 -12.78
CA ARG A 59 -9.00 1.64 -12.84
C ARG A 59 -10.28 2.43 -12.63
N LEU A 60 -10.28 3.39 -11.69
CA LEU A 60 -11.43 4.28 -11.47
C LEU A 60 -11.69 5.21 -12.66
N LEU A 61 -10.64 5.73 -13.30
CA LEU A 61 -10.76 6.54 -14.51
C LEU A 61 -11.23 5.72 -15.71
N ALA A 62 -10.77 4.47 -15.79
CA ALA A 62 -11.13 3.53 -16.86
C ALA A 62 -12.53 2.92 -16.71
N ALA A 63 -13.31 3.29 -15.69
CA ALA A 63 -14.64 2.73 -15.42
C ALA A 63 -15.65 2.92 -16.57
N ALA A 64 -15.39 3.86 -17.49
CA ALA A 64 -16.18 4.04 -18.70
C ALA A 64 -16.05 2.90 -19.72
N LEU A 65 -14.97 2.11 -19.65
CA LEU A 65 -14.68 1.01 -20.57
C LEU A 65 -14.92 -0.33 -19.86
N PRO A 66 -15.87 -1.18 -20.29
CA PRO A 66 -16.35 -2.31 -19.49
C PRO A 66 -15.28 -3.39 -19.20
N PHE A 67 -14.28 -3.55 -20.09
CA PHE A 67 -13.23 -4.58 -19.95
C PHE A 67 -11.97 -4.08 -19.24
N LEU A 68 -11.65 -2.80 -19.35
CA LEU A 68 -10.39 -2.25 -18.89
C LEU A 68 -10.20 -2.30 -17.36
N PRO A 69 -11.20 -1.95 -16.53
CA PRO A 69 -11.09 -2.07 -15.08
C PRO A 69 -10.83 -3.51 -14.61
N ARG A 70 -11.42 -4.49 -15.32
CA ARG A 70 -11.23 -5.90 -15.00
C ARG A 70 -9.83 -6.40 -15.33
N LEU A 71 -9.28 -5.99 -16.49
CA LEU A 71 -7.90 -6.31 -16.88
C LEU A 71 -6.88 -5.65 -15.95
N LEU A 72 -7.08 -4.38 -15.59
CA LEU A 72 -6.22 -3.66 -14.65
C LEU A 72 -6.22 -4.35 -13.28
N PHE A 73 -7.40 -4.76 -12.79
CA PHE A 73 -7.50 -5.51 -11.53
C PHE A 73 -6.78 -6.87 -11.59
N LEU A 74 -6.89 -7.59 -12.70
CA LEU A 74 -6.15 -8.85 -12.89
C LEU A 74 -4.63 -8.62 -12.87
N GLY A 75 -4.16 -7.57 -13.56
CA GLY A 75 -2.75 -7.18 -13.55
C GLY A 75 -2.26 -6.80 -12.15
N GLU A 76 -3.07 -6.06 -11.40
CA GLU A 76 -2.79 -5.65 -10.03
C GLU A 76 -2.69 -6.86 -9.09
N MET A 77 -3.65 -7.79 -9.15
CA MET A 77 -3.61 -9.02 -8.34
C MET A 77 -2.46 -9.93 -8.74
N LEU A 78 -2.14 -10.05 -10.03
CA LEU A 78 -0.97 -10.78 -10.50
C LEU A 78 0.33 -10.15 -9.96
N GLY A 79 0.44 -8.83 -10.02
CA GLY A 79 1.56 -8.09 -9.42
C GLY A 79 1.69 -8.33 -7.91
N ALA A 80 0.57 -8.33 -7.18
CA ALA A 80 0.54 -8.61 -5.75
C ALA A 80 0.96 -10.06 -5.45
N ILE A 81 0.54 -11.04 -6.26
CA ILE A 81 0.99 -12.44 -6.16
C ILE A 81 2.50 -12.54 -6.38
N LEU A 82 3.02 -11.95 -7.45
CA LEU A 82 4.45 -11.97 -7.76
C LEU A 82 5.29 -11.31 -6.66
N LEU A 83 4.82 -10.16 -6.13
CA LEU A 83 5.47 -9.46 -5.03
C LEU A 83 5.48 -10.31 -3.75
N SER A 84 4.36 -10.96 -3.42
CA SER A 84 4.25 -11.83 -2.25
C SER A 84 5.13 -13.08 -2.39
N LEU A 85 5.14 -13.72 -3.57
CA LEU A 85 6.03 -14.84 -3.88
C LEU A 85 7.50 -14.44 -3.78
N TRP A 86 7.84 -13.29 -4.33
CA TRP A 86 9.20 -12.75 -4.25
C TRP A 86 9.62 -12.47 -2.80
N LEU A 87 8.70 -11.96 -1.96
CA LEU A 87 8.94 -11.73 -0.55
C LEU A 87 9.18 -13.04 0.22
N VAL A 88 8.35 -14.06 -0.04
CA VAL A 88 8.39 -15.35 0.65
C VAL A 88 9.58 -16.22 0.20
N ARG A 89 9.89 -16.22 -1.11
CA ARG A 89 10.91 -17.10 -1.70
C ARG A 89 12.36 -16.63 -1.53
N SER A 90 12.61 -15.38 -1.18
CA SER A 90 13.96 -14.82 -1.20
C SER A 90 14.79 -15.23 0.04
N PRO A 91 15.71 -16.22 -0.05
CA PRO A 91 16.45 -16.74 1.11
C PRO A 91 17.40 -15.70 1.71
N LYS A 92 18.02 -14.85 0.87
CA LYS A 92 18.91 -13.76 1.32
C LYS A 92 18.18 -12.73 2.18
N ARG A 93 16.91 -12.46 1.90
CA ARG A 93 16.07 -11.55 2.68
C ARG A 93 15.62 -12.15 3.97
N ARG A 94 15.33 -13.45 3.96
CA ARG A 94 15.03 -14.21 5.17
C ARG A 94 16.17 -14.12 6.18
N GLN A 95 17.42 -14.13 5.73
CA GLN A 95 18.61 -13.94 6.60
C GLN A 95 18.71 -12.51 7.13
N LEU A 96 18.45 -11.48 6.32
CA LEU A 96 18.50 -10.07 6.77
C LEU A 96 17.42 -9.76 7.82
N TRP A 97 16.24 -10.37 7.71
CA TRP A 97 15.19 -10.28 8.73
C TRP A 97 15.58 -11.00 10.03
N ILE A 98 16.29 -12.11 9.92
CA ILE A 98 16.78 -12.89 11.09
C ILE A 98 17.81 -12.09 11.87
N SER A 99 18.65 -11.31 11.21
CA SER A 99 19.71 -10.51 11.85
C SER A 99 19.18 -9.23 12.50
N ALA A 100 18.04 -8.71 12.04
CA ALA A 100 17.47 -7.46 12.56
C ALA A 100 16.62 -7.69 13.84
N GLU A 101 15.82 -8.75 13.88
CA GLU A 101 14.94 -9.01 15.03
C GLU A 101 14.48 -10.48 15.01
N PRO A 102 15.02 -11.34 15.90
CA PRO A 102 14.71 -12.78 15.89
C PRO A 102 13.24 -13.10 16.17
N ASP A 103 12.53 -12.25 16.93
CA ASP A 103 11.14 -12.45 17.31
C ASP A 103 10.13 -12.07 16.22
N ALA A 104 10.50 -11.23 15.24
CA ALA A 104 9.64 -10.81 14.14
C ALA A 104 9.47 -11.86 13.03
N ARG A 105 10.28 -12.92 13.05
CA ARG A 105 10.39 -13.93 12.00
C ARG A 105 9.08 -14.70 11.67
N PRO A 106 8.33 -15.24 12.66
CA PRO A 106 7.12 -15.99 12.35
C PRO A 106 6.02 -15.11 11.78
N TRP A 107 5.94 -13.88 12.28
CA TRP A 107 4.89 -12.94 11.90
C TRP A 107 5.02 -12.43 10.45
N THR A 108 6.20 -12.05 10.02
CA THR A 108 6.44 -11.56 8.64
C THR A 108 6.19 -12.65 7.59
N THR A 109 6.59 -13.88 7.88
CA THR A 109 6.30 -15.02 7.00
C THR A 109 4.81 -15.31 6.93
N PHE A 110 4.12 -15.26 8.07
CA PHE A 110 2.66 -15.43 8.15
C PHE A 110 1.92 -14.37 7.33
N VAL A 111 2.27 -13.08 7.49
CA VAL A 111 1.70 -11.97 6.72
C VAL A 111 1.93 -12.14 5.22
N GLY A 112 3.12 -12.57 4.82
CA GLY A 112 3.45 -12.85 3.42
C GLY A 112 2.58 -13.96 2.80
N TYR A 113 2.38 -15.07 3.51
CA TYR A 113 1.50 -16.14 3.06
C TYR A 113 0.03 -15.73 3.05
N MET A 114 -0.42 -14.94 4.03
CA MET A 114 -1.78 -14.40 4.06
C MET A 114 -2.03 -13.47 2.87
N ALA A 115 -1.11 -12.55 2.59
CA ALA A 115 -1.21 -11.66 1.43
C ALA A 115 -1.25 -12.46 0.11
N LEU A 116 -0.41 -13.50 -0.01
CA LEU A 116 -0.40 -14.40 -1.16
C LEU A 116 -1.75 -15.12 -1.33
N SER A 117 -2.29 -15.71 -0.27
CA SER A 117 -3.56 -16.44 -0.29
C SER A 117 -4.72 -15.53 -0.68
N ILE A 118 -4.79 -14.33 -0.10
CA ILE A 118 -5.85 -13.36 -0.39
C ILE A 118 -5.76 -12.88 -1.85
N SER A 119 -4.55 -12.52 -2.32
CA SER A 119 -4.34 -12.08 -3.71
C SER A 119 -4.68 -13.18 -4.72
N PHE A 120 -4.28 -14.41 -4.42
CA PHE A 120 -4.58 -15.56 -5.27
C PHE A 120 -6.09 -15.85 -5.32
N THR A 121 -6.77 -15.83 -4.18
CA THR A 121 -8.24 -16.01 -4.10
C THR A 121 -8.97 -14.89 -4.85
N ALA A 122 -8.53 -13.63 -4.70
CA ALA A 122 -9.10 -12.49 -5.41
C ALA A 122 -8.89 -12.61 -6.94
N PHE A 123 -7.70 -13.07 -7.38
CA PHE A 123 -7.41 -13.33 -8.77
C PHE A 123 -8.35 -14.40 -9.35
N LEU A 124 -8.45 -15.56 -8.68
CA LEU A 124 -9.34 -16.67 -9.10
C LEU A 124 -10.80 -16.23 -9.14
N ALA A 125 -11.27 -15.53 -8.10
CA ALA A 125 -12.65 -15.03 -8.04
C ALA A 125 -12.96 -14.11 -9.24
N ASN A 126 -12.01 -13.26 -9.63
CA ASN A 126 -12.20 -12.39 -10.80
C ASN A 126 -12.23 -13.17 -12.11
N VAL A 127 -11.37 -14.18 -12.27
CA VAL A 127 -11.36 -15.07 -13.46
C VAL A 127 -12.67 -15.84 -13.57
N LEU A 128 -13.19 -16.37 -12.45
CA LEU A 128 -14.45 -17.12 -12.38
C LEU A 128 -15.70 -16.22 -12.53
N GLY A 129 -15.53 -14.89 -12.57
CA GLY A 129 -16.63 -13.94 -12.72
C GLY A 129 -17.24 -13.41 -11.41
N TYR A 130 -16.73 -13.84 -10.25
CA TYR A 130 -17.14 -13.32 -8.94
C TYR A 130 -16.50 -11.96 -8.65
N VAL A 131 -16.80 -10.97 -9.50
CA VAL A 131 -16.17 -9.64 -9.49
C VAL A 131 -16.32 -8.92 -8.15
N THR A 132 -17.49 -9.05 -7.51
CA THR A 132 -17.76 -8.42 -6.21
C THR A 132 -16.84 -8.98 -5.11
N LEU A 133 -16.70 -10.30 -5.04
CA LEU A 133 -15.81 -10.96 -4.08
C LEU A 133 -14.34 -10.60 -4.35
N ALA A 134 -13.94 -10.63 -5.61
CA ALA A 134 -12.60 -10.26 -6.03
C ALA A 134 -12.26 -8.83 -5.60
N ASN A 135 -13.15 -7.87 -5.87
CA ASN A 135 -12.96 -6.48 -5.48
C ASN A 135 -12.94 -6.29 -3.95
N LEU A 136 -13.78 -7.03 -3.20
CA LEU A 136 -13.78 -6.97 -1.74
C LEU A 136 -12.42 -7.40 -1.17
N LEU A 137 -11.93 -8.55 -1.61
CA LEU A 137 -10.66 -9.11 -1.13
C LEU A 137 -9.46 -8.28 -1.59
N GLY A 138 -9.38 -7.94 -2.87
CA GLY A 138 -8.27 -7.20 -3.43
C GLY A 138 -8.18 -5.78 -2.89
N ASN A 139 -9.28 -5.02 -2.91
CA ASN A 139 -9.31 -3.66 -2.37
C ASN A 139 -9.10 -3.66 -0.84
N GLY A 140 -9.61 -4.65 -0.13
CA GLY A 140 -9.38 -4.83 1.30
C GLY A 140 -7.89 -5.00 1.61
N LEU A 141 -7.21 -5.90 0.88
CA LEU A 141 -5.77 -6.14 1.03
C LEU A 141 -4.95 -4.88 0.73
N LEU A 142 -5.22 -4.20 -0.37
CA LEU A 142 -4.48 -3.00 -0.77
C LEU A 142 -4.68 -1.86 0.22
N LYS A 143 -5.93 -1.56 0.59
CA LYS A 143 -6.23 -0.49 1.55
C LYS A 143 -5.61 -0.75 2.92
N SER A 144 -5.64 -1.99 3.42
CA SER A 144 -4.95 -2.34 4.67
C SER A 144 -3.44 -2.24 4.54
N SER A 145 -2.85 -2.56 3.39
CA SER A 145 -1.42 -2.38 3.14
C SER A 145 -1.01 -0.91 3.12
N TYR A 146 -1.82 -0.03 2.50
CA TYR A 146 -1.57 1.43 2.51
C TYR A 146 -1.67 1.99 3.92
N LEU A 147 -2.70 1.58 4.67
CA LEU A 147 -2.88 2.02 6.05
C LEU A 147 -1.71 1.56 6.93
N ALA A 148 -1.28 0.31 6.80
CA ALA A 148 -0.13 -0.21 7.53
C ALA A 148 1.15 0.56 7.22
N LEU A 149 1.39 0.92 5.95
CA LEU A 149 2.54 1.73 5.54
C LEU A 149 2.51 3.13 6.17
N ILE A 150 1.35 3.79 6.13
CA ILE A 150 1.16 5.13 6.70
C ILE A 150 1.35 5.11 8.21
N LEU A 151 0.77 4.12 8.90
CA LEU A 151 0.93 3.96 10.34
C LEU A 151 2.39 3.69 10.72
N TYR A 152 3.08 2.85 9.96
CA TYR A 152 4.51 2.59 10.18
C TYR A 152 5.34 3.87 10.00
N ALA A 153 5.10 4.63 8.92
CA ALA A 153 5.78 5.91 8.71
C ALA A 153 5.52 6.89 9.86
N PHE A 154 4.29 6.94 10.36
CA PHE A 154 3.90 7.80 11.47
C PHE A 154 4.61 7.42 12.77
N VAL A 155 4.67 6.13 13.10
CA VAL A 155 5.40 5.63 14.30
C VAL A 155 6.88 5.98 14.23
N VAL A 156 7.51 5.79 13.06
CA VAL A 156 8.93 6.13 12.86
C VAL A 156 9.18 7.63 13.06
N VAL A 157 8.33 8.49 12.51
CA VAL A 157 8.46 9.94 12.70
C VAL A 157 8.29 10.33 14.18
N LEU A 158 7.35 9.70 14.88
CA LEU A 158 7.17 9.94 16.32
C LEU A 158 8.41 9.51 17.12
N ASP A 159 9.00 8.37 16.81
CA ASP A 159 10.19 7.87 17.49
C ASP A 159 11.38 8.83 17.32
N GLU A 160 11.62 9.29 16.09
CA GLU A 160 12.65 10.29 15.79
C GLU A 160 12.43 11.61 16.55
N LEU A 161 11.17 12.10 16.60
CA LEU A 161 10.81 13.30 17.35
C LEU A 161 11.04 13.13 18.85
N MET A 162 10.71 11.96 19.42
CA MET A 162 10.94 11.67 20.83
C MET A 162 12.45 11.62 21.14
N GLN A 163 13.23 11.01 20.28
CA GLN A 163 14.69 10.97 20.44
C GLN A 163 15.30 12.38 20.41
N MET A 164 14.89 13.23 19.47
CA MET A 164 15.34 14.62 19.41
C MET A 164 14.98 15.41 20.68
N THR A 165 13.78 15.22 21.22
CA THR A 165 13.34 15.94 22.43
C THR A 165 14.04 15.45 23.70
N LEU A 166 14.39 14.15 23.77
CA LEU A 166 15.11 13.58 24.91
C LEU A 166 16.59 13.97 24.90
N ILE A 167 17.23 14.02 23.74
CA ILE A 167 18.64 14.43 23.59
C ILE A 167 18.82 15.92 23.87
N SER A 168 17.83 16.77 23.59
CA SER A 168 17.91 18.22 23.85
C SER A 168 17.75 18.62 25.32
N ARG A 169 17.41 17.69 26.23
CA ARG A 169 17.18 17.98 27.66
C ARG A 169 18.37 17.82 28.62
N PRO A 170 19.52 17.19 28.33
CA PRO A 170 20.50 16.88 29.39
C PRO A 170 21.45 18.04 29.77
N LEU A 171 21.49 19.16 29.09
CA LEU A 171 22.48 20.19 29.37
C LEU A 171 21.96 21.43 30.13
N ALA A 172 20.66 21.56 30.33
CA ALA A 172 20.09 22.69 31.06
C ALA A 172 19.90 22.46 32.58
N ALA A 173 20.20 21.24 33.08
CA ALA A 173 20.00 20.87 34.48
C ALA A 173 21.30 20.78 35.33
N LEU A 174 22.44 21.13 34.73
CA LEU A 174 23.76 21.06 35.36
C LEU A 174 24.51 22.42 35.33
N GLY A 175 23.76 23.53 35.19
CA GLY A 175 24.28 24.90 35.31
C GLY A 175 23.79 25.60 36.55
#